data_db13df88be7b3edf27233381ad52c0bc
#
_entry.id   db13df88be7b3edf27233381ad52c0bc
#
_cell.length_a   1.000
_cell.length_b   1.000
_cell.length_c   1.000
_cell.angle_alpha   90.00
_cell.angle_beta   90.00
_cell.angle_gamma   90.00
#
_symmetry.space_group_name_H-M   'P 1'
#
loop_
_entity.id
_entity.type
_entity.pdbx_description
1 polymer ?
#
loop_
_entity_poly.entity_id
_entity_poly.type
_entity_poly.pdbx_seq_one_letter_code
_entity_poly.pdbx_strand_id
1 'polypeptide(L)'
;GLVPKGADPLQVAAEQLRRDGVDVLHTIGGDDTNTTAADLAAYLAEHDYGLQVVGLPKTIDNDVVPIRQSLGAWTAAEQGAIFARNVLAEHSSNPRMLIVHEVMGRNCGWLAAQTALRHHEWVGQQEFVPGIGNDPRRWDVHAVYVPELHVDLDAEARLVELLWQAAP
;
A
#
# COMPACT_ATOMS: atom_id res chain seq x y z
N GLY A 1 -7.82 19.65 -18.22
CA GLY A 1 -7.28 18.50 -18.91
C GLY A 1 -6.62 18.87 -20.22
N LEU A 2 -5.61 18.11 -20.60
CA LEU A 2 -4.87 18.31 -21.85
C LEU A 2 -5.62 17.76 -23.07
N VAL A 3 -6.69 16.98 -22.86
CA VAL A 3 -7.49 16.37 -23.92
C VAL A 3 -8.70 17.25 -24.23
N PRO A 4 -8.96 17.65 -25.48
CA PRO A 4 -10.15 18.39 -25.87
C PRO A 4 -11.44 17.63 -25.51
N LYS A 5 -12.49 18.37 -25.16
CA LYS A 5 -13.78 17.77 -24.80
C LYS A 5 -14.35 16.99 -25.98
N GLY A 6 -14.58 15.69 -25.81
CA GLY A 6 -15.12 14.79 -26.84
C GLY A 6 -14.08 14.14 -27.76
N ALA A 7 -12.79 14.38 -27.55
CA ALA A 7 -11.73 13.65 -28.23
C ALA A 7 -11.35 12.36 -27.48
N ASP A 8 -10.90 11.35 -28.22
CA ASP A 8 -10.34 10.12 -27.65
C ASP A 8 -8.96 10.40 -27.04
N PRO A 9 -8.77 10.16 -25.71
CA PRO A 9 -7.48 10.38 -25.05
C PRO A 9 -6.32 9.58 -25.65
N LEU A 10 -6.56 8.34 -26.05
CA LEU A 10 -5.53 7.47 -26.63
C LEU A 10 -5.08 7.98 -28.00
N GLN A 11 -6.01 8.40 -28.84
CA GLN A 11 -5.72 9.01 -30.13
C GLN A 11 -4.87 10.28 -29.95
N VAL A 12 -5.29 11.18 -29.06
CA VAL A 12 -4.57 12.45 -28.82
C VAL A 12 -3.16 12.19 -28.33
N ALA A 13 -2.99 11.24 -27.41
CA ALA A 13 -1.68 10.86 -26.89
C ALA A 13 -0.79 10.24 -27.99
N ALA A 14 -1.32 9.32 -28.77
CA ALA A 14 -0.60 8.65 -29.85
C ALA A 14 -0.13 9.65 -30.93
N GLU A 15 -1.03 10.55 -31.36
CA GLU A 15 -0.69 11.58 -32.34
C GLU A 15 0.39 12.57 -31.82
N GLN A 16 0.34 12.92 -30.52
CA GLN A 16 1.33 13.80 -29.93
C GLN A 16 2.71 13.12 -29.86
N LEU A 17 2.78 11.89 -29.37
CA LEU A 17 4.00 11.12 -29.27
C LEU A 17 4.65 10.93 -30.67
N ARG A 18 3.82 10.69 -31.68
CA ARG A 18 4.30 10.61 -33.07
C ARG A 18 4.88 11.92 -33.58
N ARG A 19 4.22 13.06 -33.30
CA ARG A 19 4.73 14.39 -33.68
C ARG A 19 6.06 14.70 -33.00
N ASP A 20 6.24 14.23 -31.76
CA ASP A 20 7.44 14.44 -30.96
C ASP A 20 8.57 13.45 -31.34
N GLY A 21 8.31 12.51 -32.26
CA GLY A 21 9.31 11.55 -32.72
C GLY A 21 9.71 10.53 -31.65
N VAL A 22 8.77 10.15 -30.78
CA VAL A 22 9.02 9.19 -29.70
C VAL A 22 8.90 7.78 -30.26
N ASP A 23 9.97 7.00 -30.16
CA ASP A 23 10.00 5.58 -30.57
C ASP A 23 9.66 4.63 -29.40
N VAL A 24 10.04 5.01 -28.18
CA VAL A 24 9.81 4.22 -26.96
C VAL A 24 9.30 5.12 -25.85
N LEU A 25 8.16 4.75 -25.25
CA LEU A 25 7.59 5.42 -24.09
C LEU A 25 7.76 4.53 -22.85
N HIS A 26 8.46 5.03 -21.83
CA HIS A 26 8.49 4.42 -20.52
C HIS A 26 7.46 5.11 -19.62
N THR A 27 6.50 4.34 -19.10
CA THR A 27 5.53 4.82 -18.10
C THR A 27 5.94 4.30 -16.73
N ILE A 28 6.03 5.19 -15.74
CA ILE A 28 6.46 4.85 -14.37
C ILE A 28 5.33 5.20 -13.40
N GLY A 29 4.66 4.20 -12.84
CA GLY A 29 3.54 4.46 -11.94
C GLY A 29 2.87 3.21 -11.38
N GLY A 30 1.73 3.41 -10.74
CA GLY A 30 0.92 2.37 -10.13
C GLY A 30 0.04 1.63 -11.13
N ASP A 31 -0.99 0.97 -10.61
CA ASP A 31 -1.93 0.16 -11.37
C ASP A 31 -2.62 0.96 -12.49
N ASP A 32 -3.22 2.10 -12.18
CA ASP A 32 -3.88 2.95 -13.18
C ASP A 32 -2.93 3.39 -14.31
N THR A 33 -1.67 3.70 -13.97
CA THR A 33 -0.66 4.10 -14.97
C THR A 33 -0.31 2.93 -15.89
N ASN A 34 -0.11 1.75 -15.33
CA ASN A 34 0.24 0.56 -16.11
C ASN A 34 -0.94 0.07 -16.97
N THR A 35 -2.18 0.17 -16.46
CA THR A 35 -3.40 -0.11 -17.22
C THR A 35 -3.52 0.85 -18.41
N THR A 36 -3.36 2.16 -18.18
CA THR A 36 -3.37 3.16 -19.27
C THR A 36 -2.26 2.91 -20.29
N ALA A 37 -1.09 2.46 -19.84
CA ALA A 37 0.02 2.11 -20.73
C ALA A 37 -0.31 0.90 -21.61
N ALA A 38 -0.98 -0.11 -21.03
CA ALA A 38 -1.43 -1.29 -21.78
C ALA A 38 -2.50 -0.92 -22.81
N ASP A 39 -3.47 -0.08 -22.45
CA ASP A 39 -4.50 0.43 -23.36
C ASP A 39 -3.88 1.23 -24.51
N LEU A 40 -2.91 2.08 -24.22
CA LEU A 40 -2.18 2.82 -25.24
C LEU A 40 -1.39 1.89 -26.17
N ALA A 41 -0.72 0.87 -25.61
CA ALA A 41 0.01 -0.12 -26.42
C ALA A 41 -0.91 -0.89 -27.36
N ALA A 42 -2.09 -1.30 -26.90
CA ALA A 42 -3.11 -1.95 -27.72
C ALA A 42 -3.61 -1.02 -28.83
N TYR A 43 -3.94 0.22 -28.50
CA TYR A 43 -4.35 1.24 -29.48
C TYR A 43 -3.29 1.45 -30.56
N LEU A 44 -2.02 1.58 -30.18
CA LEU A 44 -0.92 1.78 -31.12
C LEU A 44 -0.74 0.58 -32.07
N ALA A 45 -0.87 -0.64 -31.56
CA ALA A 45 -0.81 -1.86 -32.35
C ALA A 45 -1.95 -1.96 -33.37
N GLU A 46 -3.17 -1.59 -32.99
CA GLU A 46 -4.36 -1.58 -33.89
C GLU A 46 -4.28 -0.53 -35.01
N HIS A 47 -3.47 0.52 -34.81
CA HIS A 47 -3.35 1.64 -35.76
C HIS A 47 -1.99 1.71 -36.48
N ASP A 48 -1.20 0.63 -36.45
CA ASP A 48 0.11 0.53 -37.10
C ASP A 48 1.11 1.64 -36.71
N TYR A 49 1.08 2.07 -35.41
CA TYR A 49 2.09 2.99 -34.88
C TYR A 49 3.32 2.22 -34.43
N GLY A 50 4.49 2.55 -34.97
CA GLY A 50 5.76 1.89 -34.63
C GLY A 50 6.34 2.24 -33.27
N LEU A 51 5.57 2.85 -32.35
CA LEU A 51 5.98 3.25 -31.01
C LEU A 51 5.79 2.09 -30.02
N GLN A 52 6.79 1.86 -29.17
CA GLN A 52 6.74 0.85 -28.12
C GLN A 52 6.42 1.48 -26.75
N VAL A 53 5.60 0.79 -25.95
CA VAL A 53 5.27 1.21 -24.59
C VAL A 53 5.82 0.20 -23.59
N VAL A 54 6.56 0.68 -22.59
CA VAL A 54 7.14 -0.14 -21.50
C VAL A 54 6.66 0.39 -20.17
N GLY A 55 5.84 -0.40 -19.46
CA GLY A 55 5.36 -0.08 -18.12
C GLY A 55 6.38 -0.47 -17.05
N LEU A 56 6.69 0.46 -16.15
CA LEU A 56 7.59 0.26 -15.01
C LEU A 56 6.77 0.46 -13.72
N PRO A 57 6.47 -0.61 -12.97
CA PRO A 57 5.65 -0.53 -11.78
C PRO A 57 6.31 0.28 -10.66
N LYS A 58 5.61 1.30 -10.18
CA LYS A 58 6.00 2.14 -9.05
C LYS A 58 4.77 2.43 -8.20
N THR A 59 4.56 1.62 -7.19
CA THR A 59 3.48 1.78 -6.20
C THR A 59 3.91 1.20 -4.86
N ILE A 60 3.46 1.81 -3.77
CA ILE A 60 3.67 1.29 -2.43
C ILE A 60 2.69 0.16 -2.09
N ASP A 61 1.61 0.03 -2.85
CA ASP A 61 0.58 -1.00 -2.64
C ASP A 61 1.06 -2.40 -3.04
N ASN A 62 2.08 -2.46 -3.94
CA ASN A 62 2.68 -3.70 -4.45
C ASN A 62 1.65 -4.64 -5.11
N ASP A 63 0.67 -4.08 -5.81
CA ASP A 63 -0.52 -4.73 -6.36
C ASP A 63 -0.47 -5.00 -7.87
N VAL A 64 0.65 -4.71 -8.54
CA VAL A 64 0.82 -4.93 -9.98
C VAL A 64 1.23 -6.36 -10.28
N VAL A 65 0.32 -7.16 -10.79
CA VAL A 65 0.57 -8.57 -11.16
C VAL A 65 1.21 -8.65 -12.55
N PRO A 66 2.23 -9.50 -12.79
CA PRO A 66 2.83 -10.53 -11.92
C PRO A 66 4.10 -10.05 -11.18
N ILE A 67 4.26 -8.78 -10.96
CA ILE A 67 5.46 -8.19 -10.37
C ILE A 67 5.54 -8.57 -8.89
N ARG A 68 6.69 -9.13 -8.47
CA ARG A 68 6.92 -9.47 -7.06
C ARG A 68 7.17 -8.26 -6.19
N GLN A 69 7.80 -7.24 -6.76
CA GLN A 69 8.21 -6.05 -6.05
C GLN A 69 8.10 -4.83 -6.96
N SER A 70 7.21 -3.95 -6.62
CA SER A 70 7.10 -2.63 -7.23
C SER A 70 8.08 -1.65 -6.59
N LEU A 71 8.55 -0.69 -7.36
CA LEU A 71 9.43 0.35 -6.85
C LEU A 71 8.74 1.14 -5.73
N GLY A 72 9.38 1.22 -4.58
CA GLY A 72 8.91 1.95 -3.39
C GLY A 72 8.20 1.08 -2.35
N ALA A 73 7.69 -0.11 -2.70
CA ALA A 73 6.92 -0.95 -1.79
C ALA A 73 7.70 -1.35 -0.52
N TRP A 74 8.91 -1.87 -0.68
CA TRP A 74 9.74 -2.25 0.47
C TRP A 74 10.15 -1.06 1.34
N THR A 75 10.47 0.07 0.73
CA THR A 75 10.77 1.30 1.46
C THR A 75 9.56 1.78 2.25
N ALA A 76 8.38 1.71 1.66
CA ALA A 76 7.13 2.09 2.34
C ALA A 76 6.84 1.17 3.53
N ALA A 77 7.01 -0.14 3.38
CA ALA A 77 6.82 -1.11 4.47
C ALA A 77 7.80 -0.86 5.63
N GLU A 78 9.07 -0.57 5.32
CA GLU A 78 10.09 -0.25 6.33
C GLU A 78 9.75 1.05 7.08
N GLN A 79 9.43 2.10 6.34
CA GLN A 79 9.06 3.39 6.94
C GLN A 79 7.72 3.29 7.70
N GLY A 80 6.78 2.50 7.19
CA GLY A 80 5.54 2.18 7.88
C GLY A 80 5.76 1.54 9.24
N ALA A 81 6.66 0.55 9.32
CA ALA A 81 7.02 -0.10 10.58
C ALA A 81 7.70 0.86 11.57
N ILE A 82 8.60 1.74 11.08
CA ILE A 82 9.23 2.77 11.92
C ILE A 82 8.18 3.74 12.45
N PHE A 83 7.24 4.17 11.62
CA PHE A 83 6.15 5.04 12.03
C PHE A 83 5.24 4.37 13.07
N ALA A 84 4.87 3.09 12.83
CA ALA A 84 4.07 2.31 13.77
C ALA A 84 4.73 2.21 15.15
N ARG A 85 6.06 2.01 15.24
CA ARG A 85 6.80 2.02 16.51
C ARG A 85 6.59 3.32 17.27
N ASN A 86 6.67 4.47 16.58
CA ASN A 86 6.50 5.78 17.22
C ASN A 86 5.07 5.99 17.73
N VAL A 87 4.06 5.56 16.95
CA VAL A 87 2.65 5.65 17.34
C VAL A 87 2.36 4.73 18.52
N LEU A 88 2.85 3.49 18.49
CA LEU A 88 2.66 2.51 19.56
C LEU A 88 3.44 2.86 20.83
N ALA A 89 4.57 3.58 20.73
CA ALA A 89 5.30 4.07 21.90
C ALA A 89 4.45 5.02 22.76
N GLU A 90 3.52 5.76 22.18
CA GLU A 90 2.59 6.62 22.92
C GLU A 90 1.66 5.81 23.82
N HIS A 91 1.28 4.60 23.41
CA HIS A 91 0.48 3.68 24.21
C HIS A 91 1.15 3.27 25.53
N SER A 92 2.48 3.28 25.58
CA SER A 92 3.21 2.93 26.80
C SER A 92 2.98 3.91 27.95
N SER A 93 2.68 5.17 27.64
CA SER A 93 2.40 6.23 28.62
C SER A 93 0.94 6.37 29.00
N ASN A 94 0.03 5.70 28.26
CA ASN A 94 -1.41 5.73 28.51
C ASN A 94 -1.98 4.29 28.52
N PRO A 95 -2.33 3.75 29.70
CA PRO A 95 -2.69 2.34 29.86
C PRO A 95 -4.00 1.94 29.15
N ARG A 96 -4.85 2.91 28.79
CA ARG A 96 -6.13 2.67 28.13
C ARG A 96 -6.22 3.47 26.84
N MET A 97 -5.52 3.00 25.82
CA MET A 97 -5.53 3.61 24.50
C MET A 97 -5.85 2.54 23.45
N LEU A 98 -6.84 2.81 22.61
CA LEU A 98 -7.06 2.08 21.37
C LEU A 98 -6.43 2.87 20.23
N ILE A 99 -5.52 2.25 19.51
CA ILE A 99 -4.89 2.83 18.33
C ILE A 99 -5.42 2.11 17.10
N VAL A 100 -6.04 2.86 16.19
CA VAL A 100 -6.41 2.39 14.85
C VAL A 100 -5.50 3.10 13.87
N HIS A 101 -4.59 2.36 13.26
CA HIS A 101 -3.60 2.87 12.33
C HIS A 101 -4.00 2.49 10.90
N GLU A 102 -4.47 3.45 10.13
CA GLU A 102 -4.76 3.27 8.72
C GLU A 102 -3.46 3.29 7.90
N VAL A 103 -3.32 2.29 7.03
CA VAL A 103 -2.22 2.16 6.08
C VAL A 103 -2.78 2.19 4.67
N MET A 104 -2.09 2.84 3.73
CA MET A 104 -2.52 2.92 2.33
C MET A 104 -2.60 1.53 1.68
N GLY A 105 -3.48 1.42 0.67
CA GLY A 105 -3.74 0.19 -0.07
C GLY A 105 -5.24 -0.07 -0.17
N ARG A 106 -5.95 0.70 -1.02
CA ARG A 106 -7.42 0.66 -1.14
C ARG A 106 -7.99 -0.75 -1.37
N ASN A 107 -7.36 -1.52 -2.26
CA ASN A 107 -7.79 -2.86 -2.65
C ASN A 107 -6.72 -3.92 -2.38
N CYS A 108 -5.62 -3.55 -1.74
CA CYS A 108 -4.50 -4.45 -1.46
C CYS A 108 -3.98 -4.21 -0.04
N GLY A 109 -4.06 -5.21 0.80
CA GLY A 109 -3.61 -5.19 2.19
C GLY A 109 -2.13 -5.47 2.39
N TRP A 110 -1.36 -5.63 1.31
CA TRP A 110 0.05 -6.01 1.37
C TRP A 110 0.88 -5.06 2.25
N LEU A 111 0.71 -3.74 2.07
CA LEU A 111 1.48 -2.75 2.83
C LEU A 111 1.12 -2.77 4.32
N ALA A 112 -0.16 -2.91 4.67
CA ALA A 112 -0.61 -3.03 6.06
C ALA A 112 -0.04 -4.29 6.71
N ALA A 113 -0.13 -5.43 6.02
CA ALA A 113 0.42 -6.70 6.50
C ALA A 113 1.94 -6.65 6.67
N GLN A 114 2.67 -6.07 5.71
CA GLN A 114 4.12 -5.94 5.79
C GLN A 114 4.57 -4.96 6.86
N THR A 115 3.84 -3.88 7.06
CA THR A 115 4.10 -2.92 8.16
C THR A 115 3.97 -3.62 9.51
N ALA A 116 2.90 -4.36 9.72
CA ALA A 116 2.65 -5.10 10.95
C ALA A 116 3.68 -6.22 11.17
N LEU A 117 4.00 -7.00 10.12
CA LEU A 117 5.01 -8.07 10.20
C LEU A 117 6.37 -7.54 10.62
N ARG A 118 6.86 -6.47 9.99
CA ARG A 118 8.14 -5.85 10.32
C ARG A 118 8.16 -5.24 11.72
N HIS A 119 7.01 -4.72 12.16
CA HIS A 119 6.89 -4.24 13.53
C HIS A 119 6.96 -5.41 14.52
N HIS A 120 6.25 -6.49 14.27
CA HIS A 120 6.27 -7.71 15.09
C HIS A 120 7.68 -8.32 15.18
N GLU A 121 8.39 -8.42 14.05
CA GLU A 121 9.78 -8.87 14.03
C GLU A 121 10.70 -7.98 14.88
N TRP A 122 10.49 -6.66 14.83
CA TRP A 122 11.24 -5.71 15.67
C TRP A 122 10.92 -5.89 17.15
N VAL A 123 9.65 -6.05 17.54
CA VAL A 123 9.24 -6.33 18.93
C VAL A 123 9.93 -7.58 19.45
N GLY A 124 9.99 -8.66 18.64
CA GLY A 124 10.66 -9.91 19.00
C GLY A 124 12.16 -9.80 19.22
N GLN A 125 12.80 -8.71 18.78
CA GLN A 125 14.23 -8.43 18.99
C GLN A 125 14.51 -7.54 20.21
N GLN A 126 13.45 -7.03 20.87
CA GLN A 126 13.60 -6.16 22.03
C GLN A 126 13.72 -6.96 23.32
N GLU A 127 14.48 -6.43 24.25
CA GLU A 127 14.55 -6.99 25.62
C GLU A 127 13.41 -6.39 26.46
N PHE A 128 12.60 -7.27 27.05
CA PHE A 128 11.52 -6.90 27.94
C PHE A 128 11.83 -7.36 29.37
N VAL A 129 11.52 -6.50 30.35
CA VAL A 129 11.75 -6.80 31.77
C VAL A 129 10.41 -7.03 32.45
N PRO A 130 9.98 -8.29 32.66
CA PRO A 130 8.64 -8.61 33.19
C PRO A 130 8.36 -7.99 34.57
N GLY A 131 9.38 -7.85 35.38
CA GLY A 131 9.25 -7.34 36.76
C GLY A 131 8.79 -5.89 36.89
N ILE A 132 8.85 -5.11 35.82
CA ILE A 132 8.40 -3.70 35.79
C ILE A 132 7.15 -3.50 34.91
N GLY A 133 6.44 -4.57 34.59
CA GLY A 133 5.20 -4.51 33.76
C GLY A 133 5.43 -4.21 32.28
N ASN A 134 6.65 -4.33 31.81
CA ASN A 134 6.98 -4.16 30.39
C ASN A 134 6.71 -5.48 29.67
N ASP A 135 5.49 -5.64 29.14
CA ASP A 135 5.02 -6.83 28.44
C ASP A 135 5.10 -6.62 26.93
N PRO A 136 5.79 -7.48 26.16
CA PRO A 136 5.90 -7.37 24.70
C PRO A 136 4.55 -7.29 24.00
N ARG A 137 3.52 -7.96 24.52
CA ARG A 137 2.16 -7.96 23.95
C ARG A 137 1.54 -6.57 23.90
N ARG A 138 1.95 -5.65 24.77
CA ARG A 138 1.49 -4.26 24.79
C ARG A 138 2.14 -3.40 23.69
N TRP A 139 3.23 -3.88 23.10
CA TRP A 139 4.00 -3.18 22.07
C TRP A 139 3.75 -3.72 20.68
N ASP A 140 3.00 -4.81 20.59
CA ASP A 140 2.72 -5.47 19.31
C ASP A 140 1.40 -5.02 18.70
N VAL A 141 1.21 -5.33 17.42
CA VAL A 141 -0.05 -5.14 16.69
C VAL A 141 -0.98 -6.30 17.03
N HIS A 142 -2.17 -5.99 17.56
CA HIS A 142 -3.12 -7.00 18.00
C HIS A 142 -3.98 -7.55 16.85
N ALA A 143 -4.25 -6.76 15.81
CA ALA A 143 -5.01 -7.19 14.66
C ALA A 143 -4.57 -6.43 13.40
N VAL A 144 -4.67 -7.09 12.25
CA VAL A 144 -4.43 -6.51 10.92
C VAL A 144 -5.63 -6.85 10.04
N TYR A 145 -6.30 -5.81 9.55
CA TYR A 145 -7.42 -5.95 8.64
C TYR A 145 -6.98 -5.59 7.23
N VAL A 146 -7.29 -6.46 6.28
CA VAL A 146 -6.93 -6.32 4.88
C VAL A 146 -8.16 -6.41 3.99
N PRO A 147 -8.25 -5.65 2.89
CA PRO A 147 -9.44 -5.59 2.05
C PRO A 147 -9.78 -6.90 1.35
N GLU A 148 -8.81 -7.81 1.21
CA GLU A 148 -8.99 -9.12 0.59
C GLU A 148 -9.76 -10.12 1.48
N LEU A 149 -9.88 -9.84 2.77
CA LEU A 149 -10.58 -10.68 3.72
C LEU A 149 -11.88 -10.02 4.18
N HIS A 150 -12.93 -10.82 4.26
CA HIS A 150 -14.16 -10.35 4.89
C HIS A 150 -13.98 -10.26 6.40
N VAL A 151 -14.25 -9.09 6.95
CA VAL A 151 -14.17 -8.81 8.39
C VAL A 151 -15.57 -8.50 8.90
N ASP A 152 -16.01 -9.23 9.94
CA ASP A 152 -17.21 -8.88 10.70
C ASP A 152 -16.86 -7.79 11.71
N LEU A 153 -17.05 -6.54 11.30
CA LEU A 153 -16.72 -5.37 12.13
C LEU A 153 -17.52 -5.31 13.44
N ASP A 154 -18.73 -5.88 13.47
CA ASP A 154 -19.53 -5.90 14.69
C ASP A 154 -18.96 -6.91 15.70
N ALA A 155 -18.46 -8.06 15.23
CA ALA A 155 -17.78 -9.04 16.08
C ALA A 155 -16.45 -8.47 16.61
N GLU A 156 -15.66 -7.80 15.77
CA GLU A 156 -14.42 -7.17 16.16
C GLU A 156 -14.63 -6.02 17.17
N ALA A 157 -15.64 -5.18 16.96
CA ALA A 157 -15.99 -4.10 17.88
C ALA A 157 -16.35 -4.65 19.28
N ARG A 158 -17.11 -5.76 19.33
CA ARG A 158 -17.43 -6.43 20.60
C ARG A 158 -16.20 -7.00 21.29
N LEU A 159 -15.27 -7.56 20.53
CA LEU A 159 -14.01 -8.08 21.07
C LEU A 159 -13.18 -6.95 21.69
N VAL A 160 -13.04 -5.81 20.99
CA VAL A 160 -12.35 -4.63 21.49
C VAL A 160 -13.01 -4.10 22.76
N GLU A 161 -14.34 -4.05 22.81
CA GLU A 161 -15.10 -3.62 24.00
C GLU A 161 -14.83 -4.53 25.20
N LEU A 162 -14.85 -5.86 25.00
CA LEU A 162 -14.55 -6.83 26.04
C LEU A 162 -13.10 -6.69 26.57
N LEU A 163 -12.13 -6.52 25.66
CA LEU A 163 -10.73 -6.29 26.04
C LEU A 163 -10.57 -4.98 26.80
N TRP A 164 -11.28 -3.93 26.40
CA TRP A 164 -11.26 -2.64 27.07
C TRP A 164 -11.84 -2.71 28.49
N GLN A 165 -12.92 -3.46 28.69
CA GLN A 165 -13.55 -3.66 29.99
C GLN A 165 -12.70 -4.54 30.92
N ALA A 166 -11.95 -5.50 30.35
CA ALA A 166 -11.08 -6.40 31.09
C ALA A 166 -9.71 -5.79 31.45
N ALA A 167 -9.36 -4.66 30.85
CA ALA A 167 -8.08 -3.98 31.14
C ALA A 167 -8.09 -3.43 32.59
N PRO A 168 -7.01 -3.63 33.37
CA PRO A 168 -6.89 -3.17 34.76
C PRO A 168 -6.89 -1.64 34.88
#